data_2d709d55e62a32a1f1bc5a754a0502a0
#
_entry.id   2d709d55e62a32a1f1bc5a754a0502a0
#
_cell.length_a   1.000
_cell.length_b   1.000
_cell.length_c   1.000
_cell.angle_alpha   90.00
_cell.angle_beta   90.00
_cell.angle_gamma   90.00
#
_symmetry.space_group_name_H-M   'P 1'
#
loop_
_entity.id
_entity.type
_entity.pdbx_description
1 polymer ?
#
loop_
_entity_poly.entity_id
_entity_poly.type
_entity_poly.pdbx_seq_one_letter_code
_entity_poly.pdbx_strand_id
1 'polypeptide(L)'
;ASDVYKRQGILGVVSDLIQVEKKYETAIETALGGSIQNIVTEDEATAKEMIAYLKQNRYGRATFLPLTSVKAKGNPKNENAIGEPGVIGIANELVQCDAKYKEVAAYLLGRVLVVDTIDHAIALAKKNHYSLHIVTLEGEYLSPGGSMTGGAFKNSSNLLARRREVEELETK
;
A
#
# COMPACT_ATOMS: atom_id res chain seq x y z
N ALA A 1 -9.00 21.51 -0.44
CA ALA A 1 -8.47 20.21 -0.06
C ALA A 1 -8.44 19.99 1.44
N SER A 2 -8.06 21.02 2.23
CA SER A 2 -8.03 20.89 3.70
C SER A 2 -9.41 20.65 4.31
N ASP A 3 -10.48 21.15 3.68
CA ASP A 3 -11.84 20.98 4.19
C ASP A 3 -12.33 19.54 4.09
N VAL A 4 -11.81 18.77 3.12
CA VAL A 4 -12.17 17.36 2.93
C VAL A 4 -11.78 16.56 4.17
N TYR A 5 -10.61 16.82 4.73
CA TYR A 5 -10.09 16.08 5.88
C TYR A 5 -10.71 16.45 7.21
N LYS A 6 -11.47 17.55 7.24
CA LYS A 6 -12.12 18.02 8.47
C LYS A 6 -13.55 17.51 8.62
N ARG A 7 -14.10 16.85 7.59
CA ARG A 7 -15.46 16.32 7.66
C ARG A 7 -15.51 15.08 8.54
N GLN A 8 -16.60 14.96 9.29
CA GLN A 8 -16.84 13.81 10.14
C GLN A 8 -16.93 12.54 9.31
N GLY A 9 -16.27 11.48 9.75
CA GLY A 9 -16.25 10.19 9.06
C GLY A 9 -15.04 9.97 8.17
N ILE A 10 -14.23 11.00 7.92
CA ILE A 10 -12.96 10.85 7.21
C ILE A 10 -11.88 10.52 8.22
N LEU A 11 -11.19 9.40 8.03
CA LEU A 11 -10.19 8.92 8.97
C LEU A 11 -8.77 9.31 8.59
N GLY A 12 -8.51 9.53 7.30
CA GLY A 12 -7.22 9.98 6.82
C GLY A 12 -6.81 9.36 5.50
N VAL A 13 -5.63 9.74 5.04
CA VAL A 13 -5.02 9.21 3.82
C VAL A 13 -4.16 8.00 4.18
N VAL A 14 -4.12 6.99 3.32
CA VAL A 14 -3.36 5.76 3.57
C VAL A 14 -1.94 6.05 4.04
N SER A 15 -1.23 6.98 3.37
CA SER A 15 0.16 7.32 3.73
C SER A 15 0.31 7.82 5.15
N ASP A 16 -0.75 8.39 5.74
CA ASP A 16 -0.72 8.92 7.11
C ASP A 16 -1.14 7.88 8.15
N LEU A 17 -1.74 6.79 7.72
CA LEU A 17 -2.32 5.79 8.63
C LEU A 17 -1.43 4.57 8.84
N ILE A 18 -0.36 4.43 8.08
CA ILE A 18 0.58 3.31 8.20
C ILE A 18 1.99 3.82 8.50
N GLN A 19 2.74 3.01 9.26
CA GLN A 19 4.16 3.24 9.52
C GLN A 19 4.95 2.07 8.95
N VAL A 20 6.11 2.38 8.39
CA VAL A 20 6.97 1.40 7.74
C VAL A 20 8.42 1.64 8.16
N GLU A 21 9.16 0.57 8.46
CA GLU A 21 10.59 0.70 8.69
C GLU A 21 11.30 1.20 7.43
N LYS A 22 12.33 2.02 7.62
CA LYS A 22 13.07 2.63 6.50
C LYS A 22 13.47 1.63 5.42
N LYS A 23 13.93 0.45 5.82
CA LYS A 23 14.40 -0.57 4.87
C LYS A 23 13.31 -1.12 3.95
N TYR A 24 12.04 -0.95 4.30
CA TYR A 24 10.91 -1.44 3.52
C TYR A 24 10.12 -0.33 2.82
N GLU A 25 10.47 0.94 3.04
CA GLU A 25 9.69 2.07 2.50
C GLU A 25 9.50 1.99 1.00
N THR A 26 10.59 1.76 0.26
CA THR A 26 10.54 1.69 -1.20
C THR A 26 9.66 0.54 -1.68
N ALA A 27 9.80 -0.63 -1.06
CA ALA A 27 8.99 -1.80 -1.43
C ALA A 27 7.49 -1.55 -1.16
N ILE A 28 7.16 -1.02 0.01
CA ILE A 28 5.77 -0.78 0.38
C ILE A 28 5.15 0.32 -0.49
N GLU A 29 5.88 1.40 -0.73
CA GLU A 29 5.40 2.47 -1.59
C GLU A 29 5.14 1.97 -3.01
N THR A 30 6.03 1.14 -3.54
CA THR A 30 5.85 0.51 -4.84
C THR A 30 4.62 -0.40 -4.85
N ALA A 31 4.46 -1.21 -3.80
CA ALA A 31 3.32 -2.11 -3.66
C ALA A 31 1.98 -1.37 -3.60
N LEU A 32 1.94 -0.23 -2.91
CA LEU A 32 0.73 0.58 -2.81
C LEU A 32 0.42 1.32 -4.13
N GLY A 33 1.46 1.79 -4.81
CA GLY A 33 1.26 2.59 -6.02
C GLY A 33 0.36 3.80 -5.73
N GLY A 34 -0.61 4.06 -6.60
CA GLY A 34 -1.56 5.16 -6.43
C GLY A 34 -2.43 5.06 -5.19
N SER A 35 -2.58 3.86 -4.62
CA SER A 35 -3.40 3.65 -3.43
C SER A 35 -2.86 4.35 -2.19
N ILE A 36 -1.60 4.77 -2.22
CA ILE A 36 -0.99 5.51 -1.11
C ILE A 36 -1.74 6.81 -0.80
N GLN A 37 -2.45 7.35 -1.78
CA GLN A 37 -3.23 8.58 -1.65
C GLN A 37 -4.72 8.33 -1.41
N ASN A 38 -5.14 7.07 -1.30
CA ASN A 38 -6.54 6.76 -1.05
C ASN A 38 -6.98 7.25 0.32
N ILE A 39 -8.25 7.62 0.44
CA ILE A 39 -8.83 8.21 1.64
C ILE A 39 -9.67 7.16 2.36
N VAL A 40 -9.36 6.90 3.61
CA VAL A 40 -10.10 5.94 4.43
C VAL A 40 -11.26 6.66 5.11
N THR A 41 -12.46 6.10 5.01
CA THR A 41 -13.66 6.64 5.65
C THR A 41 -14.24 5.60 6.61
N GLU A 42 -15.02 6.07 7.57
CA GLU A 42 -15.71 5.16 8.51
C GLU A 42 -16.68 4.25 7.79
N ASP A 43 -17.41 4.79 6.80
CA ASP A 43 -18.49 4.09 6.12
C ASP A 43 -18.68 4.56 4.69
N GLU A 44 -19.55 3.87 3.99
CA GLU A 44 -19.89 4.17 2.60
C GLU A 44 -20.66 5.48 2.45
N ALA A 45 -21.47 5.85 3.44
CA ALA A 45 -22.24 7.10 3.40
C ALA A 45 -21.29 8.30 3.35
N THR A 46 -20.24 8.30 4.16
CA THR A 46 -19.22 9.35 4.14
C THR A 46 -18.53 9.42 2.78
N ALA A 47 -18.15 8.26 2.23
CA ALA A 47 -17.51 8.22 0.91
C ALA A 47 -18.44 8.80 -0.18
N LYS A 48 -19.72 8.43 -0.12
CA LYS A 48 -20.72 8.96 -1.07
C LYS A 48 -20.83 10.46 -0.99
N GLU A 49 -20.91 11.03 0.20
CA GLU A 49 -20.97 12.48 0.41
C GLU A 49 -19.73 13.17 -0.16
N MET A 50 -18.56 12.59 0.05
CA MET A 50 -17.33 13.17 -0.46
C MET A 50 -17.24 13.14 -1.98
N ILE A 51 -17.69 12.04 -2.58
CA ILE A 51 -17.75 11.92 -4.04
C ILE A 51 -18.68 13.02 -4.60
N ALA A 52 -19.85 13.21 -3.99
CA ALA A 52 -20.79 14.25 -4.39
C ALA A 52 -20.16 15.64 -4.26
N TYR A 53 -19.45 15.88 -3.17
CA TYR A 53 -18.76 17.15 -2.94
C TYR A 53 -17.71 17.42 -4.03
N LEU A 54 -16.90 16.41 -4.37
CA LEU A 54 -15.89 16.55 -5.42
C LEU A 54 -16.53 16.87 -6.79
N LYS A 55 -17.63 16.21 -7.10
CA LYS A 55 -18.36 16.44 -8.36
C LYS A 55 -18.96 17.84 -8.42
N GLN A 56 -19.60 18.26 -7.33
CA GLN A 56 -20.27 19.57 -7.25
C GLN A 56 -19.30 20.72 -7.44
N ASN A 57 -18.10 20.61 -6.89
CA ASN A 57 -17.09 21.63 -6.92
C ASN A 57 -16.10 21.49 -8.08
N ARG A 58 -16.30 20.48 -8.92
CA ARG A 58 -15.42 20.17 -10.06
C ARG A 58 -13.96 19.95 -9.62
N TYR A 59 -13.79 19.42 -8.44
CA TYR A 59 -12.48 18.96 -7.97
C TYR A 59 -12.17 17.62 -8.62
N GLY A 60 -10.91 17.23 -8.62
CA GLY A 60 -10.48 15.97 -9.20
C GLY A 60 -11.11 14.74 -8.56
N ARG A 61 -10.76 13.59 -9.06
CA ARG A 61 -11.25 12.30 -8.56
C ARG A 61 -10.38 11.81 -7.40
N ALA A 62 -11.01 11.09 -6.48
CA ALA A 62 -10.32 10.43 -5.39
C ALA A 62 -10.92 9.04 -5.18
N THR A 63 -10.12 8.13 -4.62
CA THR A 63 -10.59 6.81 -4.26
C THR A 63 -10.77 6.75 -2.75
N PHE A 64 -11.91 6.26 -2.32
CA PHE A 64 -12.27 6.14 -0.91
C PHE A 64 -12.32 4.68 -0.50
N LEU A 65 -11.86 4.39 0.70
CA LEU A 65 -11.82 3.04 1.27
C LEU A 65 -12.69 3.01 2.54
N PRO A 66 -14.01 2.71 2.40
CA PRO A 66 -14.86 2.63 3.58
C PRO A 66 -14.53 1.41 4.43
N LEU A 67 -14.36 1.59 5.74
CA LEU A 67 -14.07 0.48 6.65
C LEU A 67 -15.19 -0.58 6.64
N THR A 68 -16.41 -0.17 6.35
CA THR A 68 -17.56 -1.06 6.33
C THR A 68 -17.60 -2.00 5.13
N SER A 69 -16.94 -1.63 4.02
CA SER A 69 -17.02 -2.39 2.77
C SER A 69 -15.70 -3.04 2.36
N VAL A 70 -14.58 -2.46 2.77
CA VAL A 70 -13.25 -2.96 2.35
C VAL A 70 -12.90 -4.23 3.13
N LYS A 71 -12.69 -5.33 2.40
CA LYS A 71 -12.35 -6.63 2.98
C LYS A 71 -11.16 -7.22 2.25
N ALA A 72 -10.21 -7.73 3.02
CA ALA A 72 -9.06 -8.41 2.46
C ALA A 72 -9.45 -9.78 1.92
N LYS A 73 -8.84 -10.13 0.79
CA LYS A 73 -8.92 -11.49 0.25
C LYS A 73 -7.51 -12.07 0.35
N GLY A 74 -7.32 -13.04 1.22
CA GLY A 74 -6.04 -13.70 1.34
C GLY A 74 -5.66 -14.43 0.06
N ASN A 75 -4.38 -14.64 -0.13
CA ASN A 75 -3.88 -15.47 -1.22
C ASN A 75 -3.08 -16.62 -0.60
N PRO A 76 -3.64 -17.86 -0.60
CA PRO A 76 -2.92 -19.00 -0.03
C PRO A 76 -1.55 -19.25 -0.64
N LYS A 77 -1.33 -18.86 -1.89
CA LYS A 77 -0.04 -19.01 -2.55
C LYS A 77 1.04 -18.15 -1.89
N ASN A 78 0.66 -17.01 -1.32
CA ASN A 78 1.61 -16.14 -0.63
C ASN A 78 2.14 -16.82 0.64
N GLU A 79 1.27 -17.49 1.38
CA GLU A 79 1.69 -18.21 2.59
C GLU A 79 2.61 -19.36 2.24
N ASN A 80 2.35 -20.04 1.14
CA ASN A 80 3.20 -21.15 0.68
C ASN A 80 4.57 -20.66 0.20
N ALA A 81 4.70 -19.40 -0.18
CA ALA A 81 5.95 -18.83 -0.65
C ALA A 81 6.86 -18.35 0.49
N ILE A 82 6.32 -18.23 1.71
CA ILE A 82 7.13 -17.88 2.88
C ILE A 82 8.12 -19.00 3.14
N GLY A 83 9.40 -18.65 3.28
CA GLY A 83 10.46 -19.63 3.41
C GLY A 83 11.21 -19.92 2.12
N GLU A 84 10.70 -19.49 0.97
CA GLU A 84 11.44 -19.55 -0.27
C GLU A 84 12.61 -18.55 -0.25
N PRO A 85 13.69 -18.83 -0.99
CA PRO A 85 14.86 -17.95 -0.97
C PRO A 85 14.53 -16.50 -1.27
N GLY A 86 14.99 -15.60 -0.40
CA GLY A 86 14.84 -14.17 -0.56
C GLY A 86 13.51 -13.57 -0.15
N VAL A 87 12.51 -14.38 0.18
CA VAL A 87 11.21 -13.88 0.61
C VAL A 87 11.32 -13.29 2.01
N ILE A 88 10.96 -12.00 2.13
CA ILE A 88 10.98 -11.29 3.41
C ILE A 88 9.65 -11.47 4.13
N GLY A 89 8.54 -11.36 3.41
CA GLY A 89 7.21 -11.54 3.97
C GLY A 89 6.12 -11.01 3.07
N ILE A 90 4.88 -11.12 3.55
CA ILE A 90 3.73 -10.54 2.88
C ILE A 90 3.70 -9.05 3.25
N ALA A 91 3.46 -8.19 2.27
CA ALA A 91 3.64 -6.75 2.45
C ALA A 91 2.84 -6.14 3.61
N ASN A 92 1.62 -6.59 3.84
CA ASN A 92 0.83 -6.04 4.95
C ASN A 92 1.40 -6.37 6.33
N GLU A 93 2.21 -7.40 6.44
CA GLU A 93 2.86 -7.78 7.71
C GLU A 93 4.08 -6.91 8.01
N LEU A 94 4.55 -6.16 7.02
CA LEU A 94 5.72 -5.30 7.15
C LEU A 94 5.35 -3.85 7.46
N VAL A 95 4.07 -3.56 7.63
CA VAL A 95 3.58 -2.24 8.03
C VAL A 95 2.96 -2.31 9.41
N GLN A 96 2.95 -1.15 10.10
CA GLN A 96 2.29 -1.00 11.38
C GLN A 96 1.17 0.02 11.24
N CYS A 97 0.07 -0.24 11.92
CA CYS A 97 -1.08 0.67 11.94
C CYS A 97 -1.97 0.34 13.13
N ASP A 98 -2.88 1.24 13.45
CA ASP A 98 -3.91 0.96 14.44
C ASP A 98 -4.73 -0.25 14.03
N ALA A 99 -5.23 -0.98 15.02
CA ALA A 99 -6.01 -2.21 14.82
C ALA A 99 -7.18 -1.99 13.86
N LYS A 100 -7.84 -0.83 13.92
CA LYS A 100 -8.99 -0.52 13.06
C LYS A 100 -8.64 -0.41 11.57
N TYR A 101 -7.34 -0.25 11.23
CA TYR A 101 -6.88 -0.14 9.84
C TYR A 101 -6.25 -1.42 9.32
N LYS A 102 -6.16 -2.45 10.13
CA LYS A 102 -5.49 -3.70 9.71
C LYS A 102 -6.17 -4.34 8.50
N GLU A 103 -7.49 -4.29 8.43
CA GLU A 103 -8.22 -4.84 7.28
C GLU A 103 -7.93 -4.05 6.01
N VAL A 104 -7.81 -2.72 6.11
CA VAL A 104 -7.43 -1.88 4.97
C VAL A 104 -6.01 -2.21 4.51
N ALA A 105 -5.07 -2.34 5.44
CA ALA A 105 -3.69 -2.70 5.11
C ALA A 105 -3.64 -4.06 4.41
N ALA A 106 -4.38 -5.03 4.92
CA ALA A 106 -4.45 -6.35 4.30
C ALA A 106 -5.12 -6.32 2.92
N TYR A 107 -6.15 -5.50 2.75
CA TYR A 107 -6.80 -5.31 1.46
C TYR A 107 -5.83 -4.75 0.42
N LEU A 108 -5.03 -3.75 0.80
CA LEU A 108 -4.11 -3.09 -0.12
C LEU A 108 -2.83 -3.88 -0.37
N LEU A 109 -2.33 -4.58 0.62
CA LEU A 109 -0.99 -5.16 0.61
C LEU A 109 -0.95 -6.69 0.76
N GLY A 110 -2.06 -7.32 1.12
CA GLY A 110 -2.08 -8.74 1.47
C GLY A 110 -1.81 -9.69 0.31
N ARG A 111 -1.85 -9.21 -0.93
CA ARG A 111 -1.56 -10.02 -2.11
C ARG A 111 -0.12 -9.88 -2.60
N VAL A 112 0.66 -9.00 -1.98
CA VAL A 112 2.00 -8.67 -2.46
C VAL A 112 3.04 -9.29 -1.54
N LEU A 113 3.99 -10.00 -2.15
CA LEU A 113 5.18 -10.54 -1.44
C LEU A 113 6.34 -9.57 -1.60
N VAL A 114 7.06 -9.34 -0.52
CA VAL A 114 8.29 -8.54 -0.55
C VAL A 114 9.47 -9.51 -0.58
N VAL A 115 10.36 -9.32 -1.55
CA VAL A 115 11.52 -10.17 -1.79
C VAL A 115 12.77 -9.28 -1.81
N ASP A 116 13.91 -9.83 -1.43
CA ASP A 116 15.15 -9.06 -1.27
C ASP A 116 15.73 -8.55 -2.60
N THR A 117 15.86 -9.43 -3.61
CA THR A 117 16.51 -9.09 -4.88
C THR A 117 15.64 -9.48 -6.07
N ILE A 118 15.94 -8.85 -7.21
CA ILE A 118 15.24 -9.16 -8.45
C ILE A 118 15.49 -10.61 -8.91
N ASP A 119 16.67 -11.15 -8.66
CA ASP A 119 16.98 -12.53 -9.05
C ASP A 119 16.10 -13.52 -8.27
N HIS A 120 15.97 -13.33 -6.96
CA HIS A 120 15.08 -14.16 -6.16
C HIS A 120 13.61 -13.95 -6.55
N ALA A 121 13.24 -12.72 -6.90
CA ALA A 121 11.86 -12.42 -7.35
C ALA A 121 11.54 -13.17 -8.64
N ILE A 122 12.45 -13.17 -9.61
CA ILE A 122 12.27 -13.87 -10.87
C ILE A 122 12.15 -15.38 -10.65
N ALA A 123 13.02 -15.94 -9.82
CA ALA A 123 12.98 -17.37 -9.51
C ALA A 123 11.65 -17.76 -8.85
N LEU A 124 11.18 -16.94 -7.92
CA LEU A 124 9.90 -17.18 -7.24
C LEU A 124 8.74 -17.07 -8.22
N ALA A 125 8.76 -16.07 -9.11
CA ALA A 125 7.72 -15.88 -10.12
C ALA A 125 7.63 -17.11 -11.04
N LYS A 126 8.76 -17.59 -11.53
CA LYS A 126 8.81 -18.79 -12.39
C LYS A 126 8.25 -20.02 -11.68
N LYS A 127 8.67 -20.24 -10.44
CA LYS A 127 8.23 -21.39 -9.65
C LYS A 127 6.72 -21.40 -9.45
N ASN A 128 6.10 -20.25 -9.39
CA ASN A 128 4.65 -20.08 -9.17
C ASN A 128 3.89 -19.74 -10.44
N HIS A 129 4.47 -20.04 -11.60
CA HIS A 129 3.83 -19.87 -12.91
C HIS A 129 3.34 -18.45 -13.16
N TYR A 130 4.11 -17.45 -12.69
CA TYR A 130 3.81 -16.02 -12.88
C TYR A 130 2.43 -15.64 -12.35
N SER A 131 2.05 -16.17 -11.20
CA SER A 131 0.73 -15.92 -10.60
C SER A 131 0.78 -14.97 -9.39
N LEU A 132 1.97 -14.58 -8.96
CA LEU A 132 2.15 -13.78 -7.74
C LEU A 132 2.42 -12.31 -8.06
N HIS A 133 2.01 -11.43 -7.13
CA HIS A 133 2.47 -10.04 -7.08
C HIS A 133 3.71 -10.01 -6.20
N ILE A 134 4.83 -9.57 -6.76
CA ILE A 134 6.11 -9.54 -6.04
C ILE A 134 6.73 -8.16 -6.16
N VAL A 135 7.23 -7.62 -5.06
CA VAL A 135 7.99 -6.37 -5.06
C VAL A 135 9.34 -6.62 -4.40
N THR A 136 10.40 -6.02 -4.93
CA THR A 136 11.72 -6.12 -4.32
C THR A 136 12.02 -4.93 -3.42
N LEU A 137 13.05 -5.05 -2.59
CA LEU A 137 13.48 -3.95 -1.73
C LEU A 137 13.91 -2.71 -2.51
N GLU A 138 14.34 -2.88 -3.76
CA GLU A 138 14.73 -1.76 -4.62
C GLU A 138 13.55 -1.17 -5.41
N GLY A 139 12.36 -1.75 -5.26
CA GLY A 139 11.15 -1.22 -5.89
C GLY A 139 10.83 -1.76 -7.27
N GLU A 140 11.44 -2.87 -7.69
CA GLU A 140 10.96 -3.57 -8.89
C GLU A 140 9.67 -4.31 -8.56
N TYR A 141 8.75 -4.34 -9.50
CA TYR A 141 7.47 -5.00 -9.35
C TYR A 141 7.27 -6.06 -10.43
N LEU A 142 7.00 -7.29 -10.00
CA LEU A 142 6.67 -8.40 -10.90
C LEU A 142 5.20 -8.71 -10.74
N SER A 143 4.44 -8.54 -11.81
CA SER A 143 2.99 -8.71 -11.79
C SER A 143 2.57 -10.10 -12.25
N PRO A 144 1.39 -10.57 -11.85
CA PRO A 144 0.82 -11.78 -12.44
C PRO A 144 0.76 -11.64 -13.96
N GLY A 145 1.11 -12.72 -14.64
CA GLY A 145 1.22 -12.72 -16.09
C GLY A 145 2.64 -12.45 -16.61
N GLY A 146 3.55 -12.01 -15.73
CA GLY A 146 4.96 -11.94 -16.05
C GLY A 146 5.51 -10.55 -16.37
N SER A 147 4.69 -9.48 -16.32
CA SER A 147 5.24 -8.15 -16.57
C SER A 147 6.15 -7.72 -15.42
N MET A 148 7.16 -6.92 -15.74
CA MET A 148 8.14 -6.42 -14.78
C MET A 148 8.26 -4.91 -14.94
N THR A 149 8.23 -4.21 -13.81
CA THR A 149 8.38 -2.76 -13.77
C THR A 149 9.53 -2.41 -12.84
N GLY A 150 10.39 -1.49 -13.27
CA GLY A 150 11.52 -1.08 -12.47
C GLY A 150 12.25 0.09 -13.11
N GLY A 151 13.32 0.49 -12.49
CA GLY A 151 14.14 1.61 -12.95
C GLY A 151 14.43 2.55 -11.80
N ALA A 152 15.06 3.69 -12.10
CA ALA A 152 15.39 4.67 -11.07
C ALA A 152 14.19 5.56 -10.79
N PHE A 153 14.00 5.90 -9.51
CA PHE A 153 12.99 6.88 -9.13
C PHE A 153 13.51 8.28 -9.47
N LYS A 154 12.72 9.04 -10.23
CA LYS A 154 13.14 10.35 -10.71
C LYS A 154 13.19 11.42 -9.63
N ASN A 155 12.32 11.32 -8.64
CA ASN A 155 12.25 12.28 -7.54
C ASN A 155 12.04 11.54 -6.25
N SER A 156 12.63 12.09 -5.19
CA SER A 156 12.43 11.59 -3.84
C SER A 156 11.05 11.96 -3.28
N SER A 157 9.99 11.74 -4.06
CA SER A 157 8.63 11.97 -3.61
C SER A 157 8.09 10.79 -2.81
N ASN A 158 8.96 10.16 -2.04
CA ASN A 158 8.58 9.03 -1.20
C ASN A 158 7.77 9.56 0.00
N LEU A 159 6.44 9.40 -0.09
CA LEU A 159 5.53 9.89 0.95
C LEU A 159 5.74 9.20 2.29
N LEU A 160 6.10 7.93 2.28
CA LEU A 160 6.35 7.18 3.51
C LEU A 160 7.64 7.66 4.19
N ALA A 161 8.66 7.93 3.43
CA ALA A 161 9.91 8.47 3.96
C ALA A 161 9.70 9.85 4.56
N ARG A 162 8.94 10.71 3.89
CA ARG A 162 8.59 12.04 4.41
C ARG A 162 7.82 11.94 5.71
N ARG A 163 6.87 11.03 5.78
CA ARG A 163 6.08 10.82 6.98
C ARG A 163 6.97 10.38 8.15
N ARG A 164 7.87 9.44 7.90
CA ARG A 164 8.82 8.96 8.91
C ARG A 164 9.73 10.11 9.40
N GLU A 165 10.26 10.91 8.49
CA GLU A 165 11.12 12.03 8.82
C GLU A 165 10.41 13.07 9.70
N VAL A 166 9.14 13.36 9.39
CA VAL A 166 8.34 14.27 10.20
C VAL A 166 8.14 13.70 11.61
N GLU A 167 7.81 12.44 11.73
CA GLU A 167 7.63 11.77 13.02
C GLU A 167 8.92 11.79 13.85
N GLU A 168 10.06 11.55 13.22
CA GLU A 168 11.36 11.61 13.90
C GLU A 168 11.66 13.00 14.44
N LEU A 169 11.30 14.05 13.69
CA LEU A 169 11.47 15.42 14.15
C LEU A 169 10.56 15.76 15.30
N GLU A 170 9.32 15.26 15.29
CA GLU A 170 8.35 15.50 16.36
C GLU A 170 8.76 14.83 17.68
N THR A 171 9.46 13.70 17.61
CA THR A 171 9.88 12.95 18.80
C THR A 171 11.20 13.47 19.40
N LYS A 172 11.87 14.38 18.72
CA LYS A 172 13.08 15.04 19.24
C LYS A 172 12.71 16.35 19.90
#